data_97f3c367987a591bca4e7bbbd2f77770
#
_entry.id   97f3c367987a591bca4e7bbbd2f77770
#
_cell.length_a   1.000
_cell.length_b   1.000
_cell.length_c   1.000
_cell.angle_alpha   90.00
_cell.angle_beta   90.00
_cell.angle_gamma   90.00
#
_symmetry.space_group_name_H-M   'P 1'
#
loop_
_entity.id
_entity.type
_entity.pdbx_description
1 polymer ?
#
loop_
_entity_poly.entity_id
_entity_poly.type
_entity_poly.pdbx_seq_one_letter_code
_entity_poly.pdbx_strand_id
1 'polypeptide(L)'
;EIGVRLVGSEMCIRDRFIPIVLWGQNTSAKSLSSRLDTLIKYQLPAGSNVGISVYDLTTGKSLYTYQSDKLSRPASTMKLLTTITALARPDADEPFKTEVWYQGVIERDTLKGDIYVVGGYDPEFDDEALDSLVNTVSRFPFSVIAGNVYGDVSMKDSIYWGSGWAWDDTPASYQPYLSPLMLNKGLVTVTASPGEKGEMANIECVPASSYYTVTNETQSRTPSAGRFGVSRDWLQNGNNVIIKGNVESKRIGSVNIYSSQDFFMYTFLERLRAKGIQCPAGYAFNELQKDSLSVQMALFETSTQDVVNQIMKESDNLNAQALLCRLG
;
A
#
# COMPACT_ATOMS: atom_id res chain seq x y z
N GLU A 1 10.80 -25.64 -19.22
CA GLU A 1 9.49 -25.04 -18.90
C GLU A 1 9.76 -23.68 -18.30
N ILE A 2 9.60 -22.65 -19.14
CA ILE A 2 9.91 -21.28 -18.77
C ILE A 2 8.59 -20.60 -18.52
N GLY A 3 8.17 -20.61 -17.25
CA GLY A 3 7.14 -19.72 -16.77
C GLY A 3 7.71 -18.31 -16.64
N VAL A 4 7.69 -17.55 -17.73
CA VAL A 4 8.01 -16.13 -17.67
C VAL A 4 6.80 -15.42 -17.05
N ARG A 5 6.81 -15.26 -15.74
CA ARG A 5 5.97 -14.29 -15.05
C ARG A 5 6.50 -12.90 -15.35
N LEU A 6 5.95 -12.28 -16.38
CA LEU A 6 6.01 -10.83 -16.57
C LEU A 6 4.86 -10.21 -15.77
N VAL A 7 4.92 -10.32 -14.45
CA VAL A 7 4.07 -9.55 -13.55
C VAL A 7 4.94 -8.44 -13.00
N GLY A 8 4.60 -7.18 -13.38
CA GLY A 8 5.04 -6.02 -12.63
C GLY A 8 6.50 -5.62 -12.75
N SER A 9 7.20 -5.86 -13.87
CA SER A 9 8.29 -4.97 -14.20
C SER A 9 7.71 -3.73 -14.86
N GLU A 10 7.11 -2.88 -14.05
CA GLU A 10 6.98 -1.48 -14.40
C GLU A 10 8.40 -0.96 -14.56
N MET A 11 8.93 -1.09 -15.77
CA MET A 11 10.12 -0.34 -16.13
C MET A 11 9.71 1.12 -16.16
N CYS A 12 9.74 1.75 -14.99
CA CYS A 12 9.94 3.17 -14.92
C CYS A 12 11.19 3.43 -15.76
N ILE A 13 11.02 4.03 -16.93
CA ILE A 13 12.12 4.60 -17.70
C ILE A 13 12.58 5.84 -16.91
N ARG A 14 13.07 5.60 -15.71
CA ARG A 14 13.83 6.52 -14.91
C ARG A 14 15.28 6.11 -15.15
N ASP A 15 16.07 6.99 -15.76
CA ASP A 15 17.52 6.94 -15.80
C ASP A 15 18.20 6.37 -17.04
N ARG A 16 17.74 6.75 -18.25
CA ARG A 16 18.70 6.92 -19.35
C ARG A 16 18.38 8.14 -20.20
N PHE A 17 18.29 9.31 -19.57
CA PHE A 17 18.73 10.50 -20.25
C PHE A 17 20.27 10.49 -20.25
N ILE A 18 20.85 9.75 -21.17
CA ILE A 18 22.23 10.00 -21.56
C ILE A 18 22.20 11.37 -22.22
N PRO A 19 22.94 12.39 -21.69
CA PRO A 19 23.10 13.63 -22.41
C PRO A 19 23.81 13.28 -23.73
N ILE A 20 23.09 13.30 -24.83
CA ILE A 20 23.70 13.23 -26.16
C ILE A 20 24.45 14.55 -26.31
N VAL A 21 25.73 14.54 -26.01
CA VAL A 21 26.65 15.59 -26.43
C VAL A 21 26.61 15.57 -27.96
N LEU A 22 25.95 16.55 -28.55
CA LEU A 22 25.92 16.80 -29.98
C LEU A 22 27.35 17.15 -30.45
N TRP A 23 28.08 16.14 -30.91
CA TRP A 23 29.21 16.37 -31.82
C TRP A 23 28.61 16.70 -33.18
N GLY A 24 28.76 17.96 -33.58
CA GLY A 24 28.29 18.44 -34.85
C GLY A 24 29.01 17.73 -36.01
N GLN A 25 28.33 16.80 -36.65
CA GLN A 25 28.55 16.44 -38.05
C GLN A 25 27.23 16.60 -38.77
N ASN A 26 27.23 17.33 -39.90
CA ASN A 26 26.13 17.57 -40.82
C ASN A 26 25.61 16.24 -41.41
N THR A 27 24.93 15.46 -40.62
CA THR A 27 24.04 14.40 -41.09
C THR A 27 22.65 14.96 -40.98
N SER A 28 21.96 15.08 -42.10
CA SER A 28 20.53 15.42 -42.19
C SER A 28 19.79 14.68 -41.06
N ALA A 29 19.38 15.45 -40.04
CA ALA A 29 18.67 14.86 -38.88
C ALA A 29 17.39 14.20 -39.41
N LYS A 30 17.32 12.87 -39.34
CA LYS A 30 16.11 12.12 -39.69
C LYS A 30 14.94 12.73 -38.91
N SER A 31 13.84 12.98 -39.58
CA SER A 31 12.64 13.47 -38.91
C SER A 31 12.20 12.57 -37.79
N LEU A 32 11.51 13.09 -36.77
CA LEU A 32 10.95 12.29 -35.67
C LEU A 32 10.18 11.08 -36.22
N SER A 33 9.33 11.28 -37.20
CA SER A 33 8.55 10.22 -37.84
C SER A 33 9.44 9.10 -38.41
N SER A 34 10.46 9.44 -39.20
CA SER A 34 11.37 8.46 -39.77
C SER A 34 12.17 7.68 -38.73
N ARG A 35 12.47 8.28 -37.58
CA ARG A 35 13.15 7.61 -36.46
C ARG A 35 12.21 6.63 -35.76
N LEU A 36 10.95 7.03 -35.52
CA LEU A 36 9.94 6.17 -34.90
C LEU A 36 9.57 5.00 -35.82
N ASP A 37 9.40 5.23 -37.12
CA ASP A 37 9.15 4.16 -38.10
C ASP A 37 10.30 3.14 -38.14
N THR A 38 11.53 3.62 -38.06
CA THR A 38 12.72 2.74 -38.02
C THR A 38 12.74 1.91 -36.74
N LEU A 39 12.40 2.49 -35.57
CA LEU A 39 12.32 1.80 -34.31
C LEU A 39 11.26 0.69 -34.36
N ILE A 40 10.05 1.03 -34.80
CA ILE A 40 8.93 0.08 -34.92
C ILE A 40 9.32 -1.10 -35.82
N LYS A 41 9.91 -0.82 -36.98
CA LYS A 41 10.18 -1.82 -38.00
C LYS A 41 11.36 -2.75 -37.65
N TYR A 42 12.39 -2.23 -37.00
CA TYR A 42 13.68 -2.95 -36.88
C TYR A 42 14.15 -3.21 -35.45
N GLN A 43 13.57 -2.52 -34.45
CA GLN A 43 14.04 -2.65 -33.07
C GLN A 43 13.04 -3.33 -32.12
N LEU A 44 11.78 -3.44 -32.54
CA LEU A 44 10.78 -4.16 -31.76
C LEU A 44 10.71 -5.64 -32.17
N PRO A 45 10.49 -6.55 -31.20
CA PRO A 45 10.26 -7.97 -31.53
C PRO A 45 9.09 -8.14 -32.49
N ALA A 46 9.19 -9.11 -33.37
CA ALA A 46 8.09 -9.44 -34.29
C ALA A 46 6.81 -9.79 -33.50
N GLY A 47 5.68 -9.25 -33.91
CA GLY A 47 4.40 -9.47 -33.26
C GLY A 47 4.11 -8.55 -32.06
N SER A 48 5.01 -7.60 -31.74
CA SER A 48 4.74 -6.60 -30.71
C SER A 48 3.47 -5.81 -31.01
N ASN A 49 2.63 -5.64 -29.98
CA ASN A 49 1.48 -4.75 -30.05
C ASN A 49 1.92 -3.35 -29.64
N VAL A 50 1.82 -2.39 -30.56
CA VAL A 50 2.32 -1.03 -30.37
C VAL A 50 1.28 -0.02 -30.82
N GLY A 51 1.00 0.98 -29.99
CA GLY A 51 0.29 2.21 -30.34
C GLY A 51 1.17 3.39 -29.93
N ILE A 52 1.31 4.38 -30.78
CA ILE A 52 2.09 5.59 -30.50
C ILE A 52 1.28 6.80 -30.87
N SER A 53 1.22 7.77 -29.97
CA SER A 53 0.71 9.12 -30.21
C SER A 53 1.70 10.12 -29.62
N VAL A 54 2.22 11.00 -30.45
CA VAL A 54 3.11 12.09 -30.03
C VAL A 54 2.40 13.41 -30.32
N TYR A 55 2.23 14.21 -29.29
CA TYR A 55 1.48 15.45 -29.34
C TYR A 55 2.33 16.60 -28.82
N ASP A 56 2.37 17.70 -29.54
CA ASP A 56 3.01 18.94 -29.12
C ASP A 56 2.02 19.78 -28.31
N LEU A 57 2.25 19.84 -26.99
CA LEU A 57 1.41 20.58 -26.07
C LEU A 57 1.47 22.10 -26.26
N THR A 58 2.57 22.63 -26.84
CA THR A 58 2.73 24.08 -27.10
C THR A 58 1.90 24.51 -28.27
N THR A 59 1.93 23.75 -29.36
CA THR A 59 1.22 24.10 -30.60
C THR A 59 -0.15 23.45 -30.73
N GLY A 60 -0.48 22.52 -29.87
CA GLY A 60 -1.73 21.77 -29.93
C GLY A 60 -1.83 20.83 -31.12
N LYS A 61 -0.70 20.34 -31.66
CA LYS A 61 -0.68 19.51 -32.87
C LYS A 61 -0.15 18.12 -32.63
N SER A 62 -0.76 17.12 -33.27
CA SER A 62 -0.19 15.78 -33.36
C SER A 62 1.04 15.82 -34.28
N LEU A 63 2.17 15.32 -33.76
CA LEU A 63 3.42 15.22 -34.50
C LEU A 63 3.62 13.81 -35.11
N TYR A 64 3.05 12.78 -34.52
CA TYR A 64 3.15 11.41 -35.01
C TYR A 64 2.04 10.55 -34.43
N THR A 65 1.47 9.67 -35.23
CA THR A 65 0.53 8.62 -34.79
C THR A 65 0.84 7.30 -35.48
N TYR A 66 0.77 6.23 -34.74
CA TYR A 66 0.88 4.87 -35.23
C TYR A 66 -0.06 3.97 -34.44
N GLN A 67 -1.07 3.39 -35.09
CA GLN A 67 -2.09 2.54 -34.45
C GLN A 67 -2.63 3.15 -33.11
N SER A 68 -2.77 4.46 -33.06
CA SER A 68 -3.16 5.18 -31.83
C SER A 68 -4.61 4.96 -31.42
N ASP A 69 -5.44 4.44 -32.31
CA ASP A 69 -6.84 4.04 -32.12
C ASP A 69 -6.99 2.57 -31.69
N LYS A 70 -5.91 1.83 -31.68
CA LYS A 70 -5.93 0.42 -31.31
C LYS A 70 -6.06 0.26 -29.80
N LEU A 71 -7.03 -0.55 -29.37
CA LEU A 71 -7.21 -0.88 -27.96
C LEU A 71 -6.00 -1.62 -27.39
N SER A 72 -5.50 -1.13 -26.29
CA SER A 72 -4.37 -1.72 -25.55
C SER A 72 -4.73 -1.79 -24.06
N ARG A 73 -4.07 -2.70 -23.33
CA ARG A 73 -4.19 -2.76 -21.88
C ARG A 73 -3.45 -1.55 -21.29
N PRO A 74 -4.14 -0.67 -20.55
CA PRO A 74 -3.52 0.56 -20.05
C PRO A 74 -2.52 0.31 -18.91
N ALA A 75 -2.62 -0.83 -18.21
CA ALA A 75 -1.85 -1.09 -17.00
C ALA A 75 -1.87 0.13 -16.05
N SER A 76 -0.76 0.50 -15.44
CA SER A 76 -0.67 1.61 -14.49
C SER A 76 -0.96 2.99 -15.09
N THR A 77 -1.04 3.15 -16.42
CA THR A 77 -1.50 4.42 -16.99
C THR A 77 -2.99 4.70 -16.70
N MET A 78 -3.77 3.68 -16.31
CA MET A 78 -5.13 3.86 -15.82
C MET A 78 -5.20 4.76 -14.58
N LYS A 79 -4.17 4.75 -13.74
CA LYS A 79 -4.07 5.60 -12.54
C LYS A 79 -4.15 7.09 -12.87
N LEU A 80 -3.72 7.51 -14.08
CA LEU A 80 -3.90 8.88 -14.55
C LEU A 80 -5.37 9.30 -14.58
N LEU A 81 -6.26 8.42 -15.04
CA LEU A 81 -7.70 8.71 -15.08
C LEU A 81 -8.26 8.87 -13.67
N THR A 82 -7.94 7.93 -12.77
CA THR A 82 -8.36 8.02 -11.36
C THR A 82 -7.87 9.31 -10.72
N THR A 83 -6.57 9.64 -10.90
CA THR A 83 -5.97 10.83 -10.31
C THR A 83 -6.56 12.12 -10.88
N ILE A 84 -6.71 12.23 -12.20
CA ILE A 84 -7.29 13.42 -12.84
C ILE A 84 -8.74 13.61 -12.39
N THR A 85 -9.52 12.53 -12.33
CA THR A 85 -10.91 12.57 -11.88
C THR A 85 -11.00 13.05 -10.42
N ALA A 86 -10.15 12.54 -9.53
CA ALA A 86 -10.12 12.96 -8.14
C ALA A 86 -9.74 14.44 -8.00
N LEU A 87 -8.69 14.88 -8.69
CA LEU A 87 -8.23 16.28 -8.64
C LEU A 87 -9.18 17.27 -9.30
N ALA A 88 -10.09 16.82 -10.12
CA ALA A 88 -11.11 17.67 -10.75
C ALA A 88 -12.35 17.89 -9.85
N ARG A 89 -12.47 17.20 -8.72
CA ARG A 89 -13.60 17.36 -7.79
C ARG A 89 -13.43 18.59 -6.89
N PRO A 90 -14.53 19.18 -6.39
CA PRO A 90 -14.47 20.28 -5.43
C PRO A 90 -13.82 19.92 -4.10
N ASP A 91 -13.87 18.64 -3.71
CA ASP A 91 -13.33 18.06 -2.48
C ASP A 91 -11.93 17.43 -2.67
N ALA A 92 -11.22 17.81 -3.74
CA ALA A 92 -9.92 17.23 -4.10
C ALA A 92 -8.86 17.37 -2.99
N ASP A 93 -8.92 18.44 -2.20
CA ASP A 93 -7.96 18.74 -1.15
C ASP A 93 -8.33 18.13 0.23
N GLU A 94 -9.50 17.48 0.35
CA GLU A 94 -9.85 16.83 1.61
C GLU A 94 -8.84 15.72 1.94
N PRO A 95 -8.30 15.67 3.19
CA PRO A 95 -7.36 14.64 3.57
C PRO A 95 -8.04 13.28 3.76
N PHE A 96 -7.26 12.21 3.70
CA PHE A 96 -7.64 10.90 4.23
C PHE A 96 -7.53 10.95 5.75
N LYS A 97 -8.53 10.40 6.47
CA LYS A 97 -8.63 10.54 7.91
C LYS A 97 -8.73 9.20 8.61
N THR A 98 -8.02 9.05 9.71
CA THR A 98 -8.26 8.00 10.68
C THR A 98 -8.57 8.67 12.01
N GLU A 99 -9.77 8.42 12.53
CA GLU A 99 -10.28 9.13 13.72
C GLU A 99 -10.47 8.15 14.87
N VAL A 100 -10.28 8.63 16.09
CA VAL A 100 -10.67 7.90 17.30
C VAL A 100 -11.69 8.73 18.07
N TRP A 101 -12.82 8.12 18.37
CA TRP A 101 -13.92 8.72 19.12
C TRP A 101 -14.24 7.89 20.35
N TYR A 102 -14.70 8.51 21.45
CA TYR A 102 -15.46 7.79 22.45
C TYR A 102 -16.91 8.24 22.47
N GLN A 103 -17.79 7.35 22.90
CA GLN A 103 -19.21 7.61 23.07
C GLN A 103 -19.60 7.12 24.45
N GLY A 104 -19.88 8.04 25.36
CA GLY A 104 -20.19 7.73 26.75
C GLY A 104 -19.71 8.78 27.73
N VAL A 105 -19.54 8.40 29.00
CA VAL A 105 -19.16 9.28 30.10
C VAL A 105 -17.91 8.72 30.81
N ILE A 106 -16.96 9.60 31.10
CA ILE A 106 -15.80 9.26 31.90
C ILE A 106 -16.14 9.50 33.36
N GLU A 107 -16.17 8.43 34.16
CA GLU A 107 -16.37 8.50 35.61
C GLU A 107 -15.10 8.02 36.32
N ARG A 108 -14.45 8.94 37.03
CA ARG A 108 -13.15 8.70 37.68
C ARG A 108 -12.10 8.33 36.62
N ASP A 109 -11.65 7.06 36.62
CA ASP A 109 -10.62 6.48 35.70
C ASP A 109 -11.22 5.50 34.68
N THR A 110 -12.53 5.48 34.54
CA THR A 110 -13.25 4.53 33.68
C THR A 110 -14.11 5.23 32.65
N LEU A 111 -13.94 4.91 31.41
CA LEU A 111 -14.88 5.26 30.33
C LEU A 111 -16.06 4.27 30.38
N LYS A 112 -17.22 4.75 30.84
CA LYS A 112 -18.51 4.05 30.71
C LYS A 112 -19.11 4.35 29.36
N GLY A 113 -18.68 3.58 28.38
CA GLY A 113 -19.05 3.76 27.00
C GLY A 113 -18.07 3.04 26.09
N ASP A 114 -18.18 3.30 24.82
CA ASP A 114 -17.44 2.63 23.76
C ASP A 114 -16.39 3.56 23.13
N ILE A 115 -15.37 2.96 22.53
CA ILE A 115 -14.42 3.65 21.65
C ILE A 115 -14.67 3.19 20.21
N TYR A 116 -14.58 4.12 19.27
CA TYR A 116 -14.67 3.88 17.84
C TYR A 116 -13.38 4.36 17.17
N VAL A 117 -12.78 3.48 16.38
CA VAL A 117 -11.70 3.83 15.45
C VAL A 117 -12.30 3.86 14.05
N VAL A 118 -12.47 5.05 13.50
CA VAL A 118 -13.14 5.26 12.21
C VAL A 118 -12.10 5.32 11.10
N GLY A 119 -12.18 4.37 10.18
CA GLY A 119 -11.28 4.28 9.05
C GLY A 119 -11.74 5.10 7.85
N GLY A 120 -10.90 6.01 7.38
CA GLY A 120 -11.13 6.79 6.16
C GLY A 120 -10.32 6.29 4.97
N TYR A 121 -9.92 5.03 4.98
CA TYR A 121 -9.16 4.39 3.91
C TYR A 121 -7.84 5.09 3.59
N ASP A 122 -7.13 5.54 4.65
CA ASP A 122 -5.82 6.18 4.52
C ASP A 122 -4.74 5.14 4.11
N PRO A 123 -4.21 5.20 2.88
CA PRO A 123 -3.25 4.21 2.41
C PRO A 123 -1.83 4.45 2.93
N GLU A 124 -1.57 5.60 3.54
CA GLU A 124 -0.26 5.96 4.10
C GLU A 124 -0.22 5.87 5.63
N PHE A 125 -1.31 5.36 6.26
CA PHE A 125 -1.36 5.16 7.70
C PHE A 125 -0.40 4.06 8.13
N ASP A 126 0.67 4.45 8.81
CA ASP A 126 1.77 3.58 9.17
C ASP A 126 1.88 3.32 10.69
N ASP A 127 2.95 2.67 11.07
CA ASP A 127 3.30 2.30 12.44
C ASP A 127 3.45 3.52 13.36
N GLU A 128 4.06 4.59 12.86
CA GLU A 128 4.26 5.84 13.59
C GLU A 128 2.94 6.59 13.78
N ALA A 129 2.08 6.57 12.77
CA ALA A 129 0.73 7.13 12.83
C ALA A 129 -0.12 6.42 13.90
N LEU A 130 -0.03 5.08 13.97
CA LEU A 130 -0.73 4.30 15.00
C LEU A 130 -0.23 4.66 16.39
N ASP A 131 1.08 4.77 16.58
CA ASP A 131 1.67 5.19 17.85
C ASP A 131 1.23 6.61 18.27
N SER A 132 1.13 7.53 17.32
CA SER A 132 0.64 8.87 17.53
C SER A 132 -0.81 8.88 18.03
N LEU A 133 -1.70 8.11 17.37
CA LEU A 133 -3.10 7.97 17.80
C LEU A 133 -3.19 7.37 19.20
N VAL A 134 -2.50 6.27 19.45
CA VAL A 134 -2.47 5.59 20.76
C VAL A 134 -1.96 6.53 21.87
N ASN A 135 -0.87 7.25 21.60
CA ASN A 135 -0.32 8.23 22.55
C ASN A 135 -1.32 9.35 22.85
N THR A 136 -2.11 9.79 21.87
CA THR A 136 -3.12 10.82 22.06
C THR A 136 -4.28 10.29 22.89
N VAL A 137 -4.78 9.09 22.59
CA VAL A 137 -5.83 8.41 23.35
C VAL A 137 -5.40 8.19 24.81
N SER A 138 -4.14 7.79 25.03
CA SER A 138 -3.62 7.50 26.38
C SER A 138 -3.49 8.72 27.30
N ARG A 139 -3.67 9.94 26.79
CA ARG A 139 -3.70 11.17 27.60
C ARG A 139 -5.08 11.48 28.21
N PHE A 140 -6.10 10.75 27.78
CA PHE A 140 -7.44 10.92 28.37
C PHE A 140 -7.49 10.34 29.78
N PRO A 141 -8.32 10.91 30.68
CA PRO A 141 -8.30 10.59 32.11
C PRO A 141 -9.07 9.28 32.40
N PHE A 142 -8.71 8.17 31.75
CA PHE A 142 -9.23 6.84 32.07
C PHE A 142 -8.14 5.78 31.84
N SER A 143 -8.19 4.73 32.62
CA SER A 143 -7.34 3.54 32.50
C SER A 143 -8.14 2.29 32.13
N VAL A 144 -9.47 2.37 32.14
CA VAL A 144 -10.37 1.26 31.82
C VAL A 144 -11.45 1.73 30.84
N ILE A 145 -11.65 0.95 29.78
CA ILE A 145 -12.79 1.05 28.86
C ILE A 145 -13.78 -0.04 29.27
N ALA A 146 -14.92 0.34 29.85
CA ALA A 146 -15.92 -0.62 30.34
C ALA A 146 -16.79 -1.20 29.20
N GLY A 147 -16.89 -0.49 28.10
CA GLY A 147 -17.59 -0.93 26.89
C GLY A 147 -16.68 -1.63 25.89
N ASN A 148 -17.02 -1.52 24.60
CA ASN A 148 -16.31 -2.12 23.50
C ASN A 148 -15.35 -1.14 22.85
N VAL A 149 -14.40 -1.67 22.07
CA VAL A 149 -13.62 -0.91 21.10
C VAL A 149 -14.05 -1.36 19.71
N TYR A 150 -14.65 -0.47 18.96
CA TYR A 150 -15.18 -0.74 17.63
C TYR A 150 -14.24 -0.20 16.55
N GLY A 151 -14.02 -1.01 15.51
CA GLY A 151 -13.50 -0.54 14.23
C GLY A 151 -14.68 -0.18 13.34
N ASP A 152 -14.73 1.05 12.87
CA ASP A 152 -15.69 1.48 11.87
C ASP A 152 -15.07 1.39 10.48
N VAL A 153 -15.59 0.46 9.69
CA VAL A 153 -15.18 0.19 8.30
C VAL A 153 -16.34 0.41 7.32
N SER A 154 -17.36 1.16 7.74
CA SER A 154 -18.59 1.38 6.98
C SER A 154 -18.38 2.12 5.65
N MET A 155 -17.28 2.86 5.52
CA MET A 155 -16.91 3.58 4.29
C MET A 155 -16.81 2.66 3.06
N LYS A 156 -16.58 1.36 3.24
CA LYS A 156 -16.42 0.39 2.17
C LYS A 156 -17.22 -0.88 2.44
N ASP A 157 -17.64 -1.55 1.36
CA ASP A 157 -18.21 -2.89 1.42
C ASP A 157 -17.22 -3.93 1.99
N SER A 158 -17.71 -5.10 2.33
CA SER A 158 -16.91 -6.20 2.89
C SER A 158 -16.08 -6.97 1.85
N ILE A 159 -15.96 -6.46 0.62
CA ILE A 159 -15.19 -7.11 -0.44
C ILE A 159 -13.73 -6.68 -0.31
N TYR A 160 -12.85 -7.61 0.07
CA TYR A 160 -11.44 -7.33 0.29
C TYR A 160 -10.62 -7.10 -0.98
N TRP A 161 -11.09 -7.52 -2.15
CA TRP A 161 -10.34 -7.46 -3.39
C TRP A 161 -11.11 -6.79 -4.50
N GLY A 162 -10.39 -6.13 -5.39
CA GLY A 162 -10.96 -5.55 -6.60
C GLY A 162 -11.39 -6.63 -7.60
N SER A 163 -12.36 -6.29 -8.44
CA SER A 163 -12.77 -7.17 -9.53
C SER A 163 -11.60 -7.50 -10.46
N GLY A 164 -11.43 -8.77 -10.78
CA GLY A 164 -10.37 -9.25 -11.67
C GLY A 164 -9.01 -9.47 -10.99
N TRP A 165 -8.90 -9.30 -9.69
CA TRP A 165 -7.71 -9.70 -8.95
C TRP A 165 -7.62 -11.22 -8.89
N ALA A 166 -6.41 -11.77 -9.12
CA ALA A 166 -6.21 -13.20 -9.10
C ALA A 166 -5.93 -13.70 -7.68
N TRP A 167 -6.58 -14.78 -7.28
CA TRP A 167 -6.43 -15.35 -5.93
C TRP A 167 -4.99 -15.80 -5.64
N ASP A 168 -4.24 -16.22 -6.65
CA ASP A 168 -2.87 -16.72 -6.55
C ASP A 168 -1.82 -15.60 -6.51
N ASP A 169 -2.22 -14.34 -6.61
CA ASP A 169 -1.36 -13.20 -6.32
C ASP A 169 -1.17 -12.96 -4.81
N THR A 170 -2.07 -13.53 -3.97
CA THR A 170 -1.82 -13.63 -2.54
C THR A 170 -0.66 -14.62 -2.30
N PRO A 171 0.35 -14.31 -1.47
CA PRO A 171 0.44 -13.27 -0.44
C PRO A 171 1.25 -12.03 -0.84
N ALA A 172 1.28 -11.67 -2.10
CA ALA A 172 2.09 -10.56 -2.57
C ALA A 172 1.67 -9.21 -1.94
N SER A 173 2.66 -8.34 -1.73
CA SER A 173 2.46 -7.02 -1.13
C SER A 173 1.59 -6.08 -1.96
N TYR A 174 1.48 -6.29 -3.26
CA TYR A 174 0.62 -5.49 -4.14
C TYR A 174 -0.86 -5.91 -4.11
N GLN A 175 -1.20 -6.97 -3.37
CA GLN A 175 -2.57 -7.47 -3.20
C GLN A 175 -2.97 -7.54 -1.71
N PRO A 176 -3.04 -6.41 -0.99
CA PRO A 176 -3.50 -6.41 0.39
C PRO A 176 -5.00 -6.71 0.48
N TYR A 177 -5.47 -7.05 1.68
CA TYR A 177 -6.89 -7.12 2.00
C TYR A 177 -7.42 -5.71 2.21
N LEU A 178 -8.20 -5.21 1.25
CA LEU A 178 -8.69 -3.82 1.23
C LEU A 178 -9.67 -3.55 2.36
N SER A 179 -9.41 -2.54 3.17
CA SER A 179 -10.29 -2.10 4.23
C SER A 179 -10.10 -0.60 4.52
N PRO A 180 -11.10 0.14 5.01
CA PRO A 180 -10.92 1.48 5.51
C PRO A 180 -9.92 1.61 6.68
N LEU A 181 -9.72 0.54 7.45
CA LEU A 181 -8.69 0.45 8.49
C LEU A 181 -7.54 -0.46 8.00
N MET A 182 -6.43 0.15 7.64
CA MET A 182 -5.23 -0.55 7.19
C MET A 182 -3.99 0.04 7.88
N LEU A 183 -3.19 -0.82 8.47
CA LEU A 183 -1.89 -0.46 9.06
C LEU A 183 -0.78 -0.90 8.11
N ASN A 184 0.17 0.01 7.78
CA ASN A 184 1.26 -0.25 6.84
C ASN A 184 0.76 -0.91 5.53
N LYS A 185 -0.30 -0.37 4.94
CA LYS A 185 -0.91 -0.91 3.71
C LYS A 185 -1.42 -2.35 3.85
N GLY A 186 -1.72 -2.82 5.08
CA GLY A 186 -2.09 -4.22 5.34
C GLY A 186 -0.92 -5.20 5.13
N LEU A 187 0.30 -4.74 5.35
CA LEU A 187 1.54 -5.49 5.11
C LEU A 187 2.39 -5.62 6.38
N VAL A 188 3.17 -6.69 6.42
CA VAL A 188 4.34 -6.79 7.28
C VAL A 188 5.59 -6.69 6.41
N THR A 189 6.43 -5.72 6.73
CA THR A 189 7.75 -5.55 6.11
C THR A 189 8.80 -6.25 6.96
N VAL A 190 9.55 -7.13 6.33
CA VAL A 190 10.59 -7.95 6.95
C VAL A 190 11.94 -7.41 6.51
N THR A 191 12.79 -7.05 7.47
CA THR A 191 14.21 -6.78 7.26
C THR A 191 15.02 -7.97 7.76
N ALA A 192 15.81 -8.58 6.88
CA ALA A 192 16.73 -9.67 7.22
C ALA A 192 18.18 -9.19 7.09
N SER A 193 18.94 -9.28 8.18
CA SER A 193 20.36 -8.95 8.24
C SER A 193 21.19 -10.21 8.47
N PRO A 194 22.26 -10.47 7.67
CA PRO A 194 23.02 -11.71 7.79
C PRO A 194 23.79 -11.76 9.12
N GLY A 195 23.76 -12.92 9.75
CA GLY A 195 24.63 -13.33 10.85
C GLY A 195 25.92 -13.99 10.38
N GLU A 196 26.44 -14.93 11.15
CA GLU A 196 27.57 -15.77 10.72
C GLU A 196 27.15 -16.73 9.62
N LYS A 197 28.12 -17.21 8.85
CA LYS A 197 27.85 -18.11 7.72
C LYS A 197 27.18 -19.40 8.20
N GLY A 198 26.03 -19.71 7.62
CA GLY A 198 25.24 -20.91 7.94
C GLY A 198 24.22 -20.71 9.05
N GLU A 199 24.30 -19.65 9.82
CA GLU A 199 23.31 -19.31 10.83
C GLU A 199 22.08 -18.62 10.25
N MET A 200 20.99 -18.63 11.00
CA MET A 200 19.80 -17.86 10.66
C MET A 200 20.12 -16.36 10.63
N ALA A 201 19.52 -15.64 9.72
CA ALA A 201 19.61 -14.18 9.70
C ALA A 201 18.84 -13.55 10.87
N ASN A 202 19.28 -12.37 11.30
CA ASN A 202 18.51 -11.54 12.23
C ASN A 202 17.33 -10.93 11.50
N ILE A 203 16.13 -11.13 12.05
CA ILE A 203 14.87 -10.70 11.45
C ILE A 203 14.25 -9.58 12.28
N GLU A 204 13.84 -8.54 11.61
CA GLU A 204 13.02 -7.45 12.13
C GLU A 204 11.75 -7.36 11.29
N CYS A 205 10.59 -7.26 11.93
CA CYS A 205 9.28 -7.15 11.29
C CYS A 205 8.58 -5.87 11.73
N VAL A 206 8.06 -5.10 10.78
CA VAL A 206 7.34 -3.84 11.01
C VAL A 206 5.99 -3.88 10.27
N PRO A 207 4.87 -3.56 10.94
CA PRO A 207 4.70 -3.25 12.37
C PRO A 207 4.95 -4.47 13.28
N ALA A 208 5.49 -4.23 14.46
CA ALA A 208 5.54 -5.27 15.48
C ALA A 208 4.14 -5.50 16.07
N SER A 209 3.68 -6.75 16.05
CA SER A 209 2.38 -7.13 16.61
C SER A 209 2.34 -8.63 16.87
N SER A 210 1.61 -9.05 17.89
CA SER A 210 1.35 -10.48 18.13
C SER A 210 0.15 -11.04 17.33
N TYR A 211 -0.41 -10.25 16.42
CA TYR A 211 -1.42 -10.71 15.45
C TYR A 211 -0.89 -11.74 14.46
N TYR A 212 0.39 -11.74 14.21
CA TYR A 212 1.08 -12.71 13.34
C TYR A 212 2.24 -13.40 14.08
N THR A 213 2.65 -14.54 13.58
CA THR A 213 3.85 -15.26 14.01
C THR A 213 4.91 -15.24 12.94
N VAL A 214 6.17 -15.53 13.30
CA VAL A 214 7.30 -15.53 12.37
C VAL A 214 8.02 -16.88 12.41
N THR A 215 8.17 -17.49 11.24
CA THR A 215 9.02 -18.67 11.04
C THR A 215 10.25 -18.26 10.22
N ASN A 216 11.43 -18.34 10.85
CA ASN A 216 12.69 -17.99 10.20
C ASN A 216 13.42 -19.26 9.74
N GLU A 217 13.46 -19.48 8.43
CA GLU A 217 14.16 -20.57 7.74
C GLU A 217 15.31 -20.05 6.87
N THR A 218 15.85 -18.88 7.20
CA THR A 218 16.95 -18.27 6.44
C THR A 218 18.29 -18.91 6.80
N GLN A 219 19.25 -18.80 5.89
CA GLN A 219 20.66 -19.09 6.17
C GLN A 219 21.53 -17.94 5.68
N SER A 220 22.37 -17.43 6.58
CA SER A 220 23.28 -16.34 6.26
C SER A 220 24.45 -16.82 5.39
N ARG A 221 24.74 -16.09 4.29
CA ARG A 221 25.90 -16.33 3.41
C ARG A 221 26.03 -17.78 2.92
N THR A 222 24.88 -18.40 2.64
CA THR A 222 24.79 -19.81 2.24
C THR A 222 23.99 -19.90 0.93
N PRO A 223 24.65 -19.77 -0.25
CA PRO A 223 23.95 -19.77 -1.55
C PRO A 223 23.09 -21.00 -1.79
N SER A 224 23.47 -22.16 -1.25
CA SER A 224 22.69 -23.41 -1.36
C SER A 224 21.33 -23.38 -0.68
N ALA A 225 21.07 -22.42 0.22
CA ALA A 225 19.75 -22.19 0.83
C ALA A 225 18.72 -21.62 -0.15
N GLY A 226 19.14 -21.26 -1.38
CA GLY A 226 18.27 -20.73 -2.40
C GLY A 226 18.01 -19.24 -2.29
N ARG A 227 17.03 -18.76 -3.06
CA ARG A 227 16.71 -17.31 -3.10
C ARG A 227 15.98 -16.89 -1.85
N PHE A 228 16.34 -15.70 -1.32
CA PHE A 228 15.57 -15.05 -0.25
C PHE A 228 14.13 -14.81 -0.68
N GLY A 229 13.20 -15.12 0.21
CA GLY A 229 11.78 -14.91 0.01
C GLY A 229 11.03 -14.76 1.32
N VAL A 230 9.98 -13.96 1.27
CA VAL A 230 9.03 -13.74 2.36
C VAL A 230 7.65 -14.17 1.85
N SER A 231 6.93 -14.94 2.64
CA SER A 231 5.60 -15.43 2.35
C SER A 231 4.83 -15.61 3.66
N ARG A 232 3.62 -16.14 3.60
CA ARG A 232 2.86 -16.60 4.76
C ARG A 232 2.08 -17.87 4.41
N ASP A 233 1.42 -18.48 5.38
CA ASP A 233 0.53 -19.63 5.20
C ASP A 233 -0.83 -19.24 4.59
N TRP A 234 -0.77 -18.53 3.47
CA TRP A 234 -1.90 -17.85 2.83
C TRP A 234 -3.02 -18.77 2.34
N LEU A 235 -2.70 -20.00 1.96
CA LEU A 235 -3.72 -20.97 1.51
C LEU A 235 -4.75 -21.31 2.59
N GLN A 236 -4.39 -21.19 3.86
CA GLN A 236 -5.25 -21.37 5.01
C GLN A 236 -5.72 -20.05 5.62
N ASN A 237 -5.47 -18.92 4.96
CA ASN A 237 -5.66 -17.59 5.52
C ASN A 237 -4.92 -17.38 6.86
N GLY A 238 -3.85 -18.12 7.08
CA GLY A 238 -3.02 -17.97 8.28
C GLY A 238 -2.10 -16.75 8.20
N ASN A 239 -1.64 -16.29 9.35
CA ASN A 239 -0.73 -15.15 9.51
C ASN A 239 0.62 -15.57 10.12
N ASN A 240 1.10 -16.76 9.80
CA ASN A 240 2.48 -17.14 10.07
C ASN A 240 3.36 -16.65 8.91
N VAL A 241 4.17 -15.63 9.16
CA VAL A 241 5.13 -15.06 8.19
C VAL A 241 6.32 -16.00 8.07
N ILE A 242 6.57 -16.53 6.88
CA ILE A 242 7.63 -17.50 6.59
C ILE A 242 8.72 -16.80 5.79
N ILE A 243 9.93 -16.80 6.35
CA ILE A 243 11.11 -16.14 5.78
C ILE A 243 12.15 -17.21 5.49
N LYS A 244 12.60 -17.32 4.25
CA LYS A 244 13.51 -18.40 3.84
C LYS A 244 14.56 -17.95 2.84
N GLY A 245 15.57 -18.79 2.66
CA GLY A 245 16.61 -18.64 1.64
C GLY A 245 17.88 -17.95 2.16
N ASN A 246 18.79 -17.68 1.22
CA ASN A 246 20.10 -17.11 1.53
C ASN A 246 20.02 -15.59 1.77
N VAL A 247 20.62 -15.14 2.87
CA VAL A 247 20.80 -13.72 3.21
C VAL A 247 22.28 -13.40 3.15
N GLU A 248 22.74 -12.94 1.98
CA GLU A 248 24.14 -12.55 1.75
C GLU A 248 24.44 -11.16 2.30
N SER A 249 23.50 -10.23 2.11
CA SER A 249 23.50 -8.85 2.59
C SER A 249 22.13 -8.50 3.11
N LYS A 250 21.94 -7.33 3.72
CA LYS A 250 20.63 -6.86 4.17
C LYS A 250 19.59 -7.04 3.06
N ARG A 251 18.48 -7.70 3.37
CA ARG A 251 17.34 -7.92 2.47
C ARG A 251 16.09 -7.34 3.08
N ILE A 252 15.22 -6.84 2.23
CA ILE A 252 13.89 -6.38 2.63
C ILE A 252 12.88 -7.11 1.76
N GLY A 253 11.81 -7.55 2.37
CA GLY A 253 10.66 -8.14 1.70
C GLY A 253 9.39 -7.81 2.45
N SER A 254 8.26 -7.81 1.76
CA SER A 254 6.96 -7.53 2.39
C SER A 254 5.96 -8.61 1.99
N VAL A 255 5.02 -8.86 2.88
CA VAL A 255 3.94 -9.83 2.69
C VAL A 255 2.65 -9.23 3.19
N ASN A 256 1.52 -9.50 2.49
CA ASN A 256 0.22 -9.08 2.99
C ASN A 256 -0.17 -9.88 4.24
N ILE A 257 -1.05 -9.31 5.07
CA ILE A 257 -1.64 -9.96 6.23
C ILE A 257 -3.12 -10.23 5.96
N TYR A 258 -3.59 -11.42 6.35
CA TYR A 258 -5.01 -11.75 6.28
C TYR A 258 -5.79 -10.83 7.22
N SER A 259 -6.88 -10.25 6.70
CA SER A 259 -7.73 -9.29 7.38
C SER A 259 -7.00 -8.05 7.90
N SER A 260 -6.75 -7.08 7.01
CA SER A 260 -6.08 -5.81 7.35
C SER A 260 -6.77 -5.07 8.50
N GLN A 261 -8.11 -5.09 8.55
CA GLN A 261 -8.87 -4.44 9.61
C GLN A 261 -8.68 -5.10 10.98
N ASP A 262 -8.62 -6.43 11.02
CA ASP A 262 -8.35 -7.14 12.26
C ASP A 262 -6.90 -6.91 12.73
N PHE A 263 -5.96 -6.90 11.78
CA PHE A 263 -4.57 -6.55 12.06
C PHE A 263 -4.44 -5.15 12.67
N PHE A 264 -5.14 -4.18 12.10
CA PHE A 264 -5.18 -2.82 12.63
C PHE A 264 -5.74 -2.79 14.05
N MET A 265 -6.95 -3.32 14.25
CA MET A 265 -7.66 -3.24 15.54
C MET A 265 -6.95 -4.04 16.63
N TYR A 266 -6.40 -5.20 16.29
CA TYR A 266 -5.63 -6.01 17.21
C TYR A 266 -4.38 -5.25 17.69
N THR A 267 -3.60 -4.69 16.75
CA THR A 267 -2.38 -3.95 17.07
C THR A 267 -2.68 -2.66 17.83
N PHE A 268 -3.77 -1.96 17.48
CA PHE A 268 -4.25 -0.79 18.24
C PHE A 268 -4.53 -1.14 19.71
N LEU A 269 -5.28 -2.21 19.97
CA LEU A 269 -5.57 -2.67 21.32
C LEU A 269 -4.32 -3.13 22.09
N GLU A 270 -3.43 -3.84 21.41
CA GLU A 270 -2.15 -4.28 21.97
C GLU A 270 -1.34 -3.08 22.48
N ARG A 271 -1.27 -2.00 21.69
CA ARG A 271 -0.58 -0.76 22.07
C ARG A 271 -1.29 0.02 23.17
N LEU A 272 -2.62 0.08 23.16
CA LEU A 272 -3.39 0.68 24.26
C LEU A 272 -3.11 -0.03 25.60
N ARG A 273 -3.08 -1.39 25.57
CA ARG A 273 -2.75 -2.19 26.76
C ARG A 273 -1.32 -1.94 27.22
N ALA A 274 -0.38 -1.77 26.30
CA ALA A 274 1.01 -1.42 26.64
C ALA A 274 1.12 -0.03 27.29
N LYS A 275 0.16 0.89 27.04
CA LYS A 275 0.01 2.19 27.72
C LYS A 275 -0.77 2.09 29.04
N GLY A 276 -1.16 0.91 29.47
CA GLY A 276 -1.89 0.70 30.73
C GLY A 276 -3.41 0.84 30.61
N ILE A 277 -3.96 0.98 29.40
CA ILE A 277 -5.41 1.07 29.19
C ILE A 277 -5.98 -0.34 29.04
N GLN A 278 -6.89 -0.73 29.92
CA GLN A 278 -7.55 -2.03 29.91
C GLN A 278 -8.79 -2.00 29.01
N CYS A 279 -8.89 -2.96 28.11
CA CYS A 279 -10.02 -3.16 27.21
C CYS A 279 -10.50 -4.62 27.34
N PRO A 280 -11.29 -4.98 28.37
CA PRO A 280 -11.66 -6.38 28.66
C PRO A 280 -12.51 -7.03 27.56
N ALA A 281 -13.38 -6.24 26.91
CA ALA A 281 -14.28 -6.72 25.87
C ALA A 281 -13.58 -7.05 24.54
N GLY A 282 -12.30 -6.61 24.35
CA GLY A 282 -11.62 -6.75 23.07
C GLY A 282 -12.12 -5.74 22.03
N TYR A 283 -12.13 -6.14 20.74
CA TYR A 283 -12.68 -5.31 19.67
C TYR A 283 -13.78 -6.04 18.89
N ALA A 284 -14.60 -5.23 18.21
CA ALA A 284 -15.58 -5.68 17.21
C ALA A 284 -15.68 -4.63 16.08
N PHE A 285 -16.53 -4.86 15.09
CA PHE A 285 -16.78 -3.88 14.02
C PHE A 285 -18.20 -3.37 14.12
N ASN A 286 -18.34 -2.05 14.14
CA ASN A 286 -19.62 -1.37 14.13
C ASN A 286 -19.45 0.07 13.63
N GLU A 287 -20.45 0.58 12.94
CA GLU A 287 -20.48 1.96 12.46
C GLU A 287 -20.69 2.94 13.61
N LEU A 288 -19.96 4.04 13.62
CA LEU A 288 -20.15 5.13 14.57
C LEU A 288 -21.39 5.96 14.21
N GLN A 289 -22.41 5.86 15.02
CA GLN A 289 -23.55 6.77 14.96
C GLN A 289 -23.35 7.88 16.02
N LYS A 290 -22.87 9.04 15.57
CA LYS A 290 -22.54 10.17 16.47
C LYS A 290 -23.80 10.71 17.17
N ASP A 291 -23.70 10.93 18.47
CA ASP A 291 -24.71 11.54 19.31
C ASP A 291 -24.12 12.66 20.18
N SER A 292 -24.87 13.15 21.15
CA SER A 292 -24.43 14.21 22.07
C SER A 292 -23.33 13.80 23.06
N LEU A 293 -23.05 12.48 23.18
CA LEU A 293 -22.00 11.91 24.04
C LEU A 293 -20.75 11.52 23.24
N SER A 294 -20.74 11.76 21.95
CA SER A 294 -19.62 11.44 21.07
C SER A 294 -18.57 12.53 21.10
N VAL A 295 -17.34 12.18 21.46
CA VAL A 295 -16.21 13.09 21.56
C VAL A 295 -15.02 12.54 20.76
N GLN A 296 -14.48 13.37 19.87
CA GLN A 296 -13.27 13.03 19.14
C GLN A 296 -12.05 13.09 20.06
N MET A 297 -11.30 12.00 20.13
CA MET A 297 -10.11 11.88 20.96
C MET A 297 -8.83 12.16 20.17
N ALA A 298 -8.75 11.61 18.97
CA ALA A 298 -7.58 11.70 18.12
C ALA A 298 -7.99 11.73 16.65
N LEU A 299 -7.14 12.34 15.85
CA LEU A 299 -7.25 12.43 14.39
C LEU A 299 -5.85 12.30 13.80
N PHE A 300 -5.73 11.47 12.78
CA PHE A 300 -4.58 11.43 11.89
C PHE A 300 -5.06 11.74 10.48
N GLU A 301 -4.28 12.53 9.76
CA GLU A 301 -4.63 12.98 8.41
C GLU A 301 -3.45 12.80 7.45
N THR A 302 -3.72 12.19 6.30
CA THR A 302 -2.79 12.16 5.16
C THR A 302 -3.32 13.05 4.05
N SER A 303 -2.49 13.93 3.53
CA SER A 303 -2.92 14.83 2.46
C SER A 303 -3.21 14.06 1.17
N THR A 304 -4.23 14.49 0.43
CA THR A 304 -4.51 13.95 -0.91
C THR A 304 -3.29 14.11 -1.85
N GLN A 305 -2.51 15.17 -1.67
CA GLN A 305 -1.29 15.40 -2.44
C GLN A 305 -0.24 14.31 -2.21
N ASP A 306 -0.05 13.84 -0.98
CA ASP A 306 0.90 12.77 -0.68
C ASP A 306 0.44 11.44 -1.28
N VAL A 307 -0.85 11.13 -1.17
CA VAL A 307 -1.44 9.95 -1.82
C VAL A 307 -1.24 10.00 -3.35
N VAL A 308 -1.53 11.14 -3.98
CA VAL A 308 -1.31 11.34 -5.42
C VAL A 308 0.17 11.22 -5.79
N ASN A 309 1.07 11.75 -4.97
CA ASN A 309 2.51 11.62 -5.20
C ASN A 309 2.95 10.15 -5.22
N GLN A 310 2.46 9.34 -4.30
CA GLN A 310 2.75 7.89 -4.26
C GLN A 310 2.19 7.18 -5.51
N ILE A 311 0.96 7.52 -5.92
CA ILE A 311 0.37 6.98 -7.16
C ILE A 311 1.24 7.29 -8.36
N MET A 312 1.65 8.53 -8.51
CA MET A 312 2.29 9.02 -9.73
C MET A 312 3.79 8.73 -9.80
N LYS A 313 4.48 8.66 -8.67
CA LYS A 313 5.93 8.44 -8.61
C LYS A 313 6.30 6.98 -8.41
N GLU A 314 5.59 6.29 -7.52
CA GLU A 314 5.89 4.90 -7.16
C GLU A 314 4.91 3.91 -7.81
N SER A 315 3.90 4.45 -8.55
CA SER A 315 2.84 3.64 -9.19
C SER A 315 2.06 2.78 -8.18
N ASP A 316 1.86 3.29 -6.96
CA ASP A 316 1.24 2.54 -5.88
C ASP A 316 -0.23 2.19 -6.21
N ASN A 317 -0.54 0.90 -6.11
CA ASN A 317 -1.86 0.38 -6.45
C ASN A 317 -2.88 0.66 -5.34
N LEU A 318 -2.47 0.53 -4.07
CA LEU A 318 -3.36 0.75 -2.94
C LEU A 318 -3.78 2.21 -2.85
N ASN A 319 -2.83 3.15 -3.03
CA ASN A 319 -3.12 4.57 -3.07
C ASN A 319 -4.11 4.92 -4.17
N ALA A 320 -3.97 4.32 -5.35
CA ALA A 320 -4.93 4.50 -6.44
C ALA A 320 -6.30 3.91 -6.10
N GLN A 321 -6.34 2.78 -5.42
CA GLN A 321 -7.58 2.14 -4.97
C GLN A 321 -8.28 2.98 -3.88
N ALA A 322 -7.53 3.47 -2.90
CA ALA A 322 -8.04 4.36 -1.85
C ALA A 322 -8.64 5.64 -2.45
N LEU A 323 -7.91 6.26 -3.39
CA LEU A 323 -8.40 7.44 -4.09
C LEU A 323 -9.66 7.14 -4.91
N LEU A 324 -9.75 5.97 -5.57
CA LEU A 324 -10.93 5.54 -6.31
C LEU A 324 -12.14 5.31 -5.37
N CYS A 325 -11.95 4.64 -4.23
CA CYS A 325 -13.01 4.42 -3.25
C CYS A 325 -13.60 5.72 -2.70
N ARG A 326 -12.80 6.78 -2.64
CA ARG A 326 -13.25 8.10 -2.22
C ARG A 326 -14.07 8.84 -3.30
N LEU A 327 -13.97 8.40 -4.56
CA LEU A 327 -14.74 8.98 -5.67
C LEU A 327 -16.17 8.45 -5.75
N GLY A 328 -16.44 7.29 -5.18
CA GLY A 328 -17.73 6.61 -5.19
C GLY A 328 -18.49 6.77 -3.92
#